data_0e17d449143df90dd87d01d7bc0aaadc
#
_entry.id   0e17d449143df90dd87d01d7bc0aaadc
#
_cell.length_a   1.000
_cell.length_b   1.000
_cell.length_c   1.000
_cell.angle_alpha   90.00
_cell.angle_beta   90.00
_cell.angle_gamma   90.00
#
_symmetry.space_group_name_H-M   'P 1'
#
loop_
_entity.id
_entity.type
_entity.pdbx_description
1 polymer ?
#
loop_
_entity_poly.entity_id
_entity_poly.type
_entity_poly.pdbx_seq_one_letter_code
_entity_poly.pdbx_strand_id
1 'polypeptide(L)'
;MTSAADGPANRWPWAAAMMATAVTCALAGCMTQAPAGRTPSAESTLPPDAATWLLTRAALAQLSTDPVVRAGLQRSPVEEILQPGQVPLPGLAATIVVAFPAVAALEAALAGHRLPAGTRAILYDPEVWSFTPAAEQRDPVRAATTAAALAHAHGLQLIVAPALNLTTVLAPGSSAPRWQRFLDLQLAARIARITDVLDLQAQSLERSSASYANFVREAAAQARSANPGVTVLAGLSANPPGPAVDSQQLTSAILASWPAVDGYWLNLPGRGPQCPTCNPARPAVGIGALRAVIQRGLPSHGRRHPAPGSELAAHRH
;
A
#
# COMPACT_ATOMS: atom_id res chain seq x y z
N MET A 1 17.95 42.64 18.21
CA MET A 1 18.99 42.19 17.27
C MET A 1 19.50 40.85 17.76
N THR A 2 18.91 39.76 17.32
CA THR A 2 19.46 38.39 17.47
C THR A 2 19.05 37.61 16.21
N SER A 3 20.07 37.14 15.53
CA SER A 3 20.05 36.43 14.23
C SER A 3 19.34 35.11 14.33
N ALA A 4 18.45 34.84 13.39
CA ALA A 4 17.90 33.52 13.14
C ALA A 4 18.97 32.64 12.45
N ALA A 5 19.26 31.46 13.04
CA ALA A 5 20.13 30.48 12.47
C ALA A 5 19.32 29.56 11.56
N ASP A 6 19.65 29.57 10.26
CA ASP A 6 19.17 28.60 9.27
C ASP A 6 19.65 27.19 9.62
N GLY A 7 18.71 26.30 9.90
CA GLY A 7 18.99 24.86 10.06
C GLY A 7 19.20 24.20 8.69
N PRO A 8 20.02 23.15 8.60
CA PRO A 8 20.36 22.51 7.33
C PRO A 8 19.15 21.82 6.71
N ALA A 9 18.85 22.16 5.45
CA ALA A 9 17.86 21.49 4.61
C ALA A 9 18.25 20.01 4.43
N ASN A 10 17.40 19.12 4.93
CA ASN A 10 17.51 17.67 4.74
C ASN A 10 17.38 17.33 3.26
N ARG A 11 18.51 17.12 2.60
CA ARG A 11 18.58 16.66 1.22
C ARG A 11 18.40 15.16 1.15
N TRP A 12 17.43 14.72 0.38
CA TRP A 12 17.25 13.32 0.01
C TRP A 12 18.49 12.81 -0.76
N PRO A 13 19.01 11.60 -0.49
CA PRO A 13 20.25 11.11 -1.10
C PRO A 13 20.19 10.85 -2.61
N TRP A 14 19.06 11.03 -3.27
CA TRP A 14 18.90 10.82 -4.71
C TRP A 14 18.98 12.12 -5.55
N ALA A 15 19.23 13.29 -4.94
CA ALA A 15 19.35 14.56 -5.65
C ALA A 15 20.75 14.83 -6.25
N ALA A 16 21.72 13.91 -6.12
CA ALA A 16 23.08 14.10 -6.60
C ALA A 16 23.61 12.90 -7.39
N ALA A 17 23.22 12.77 -8.65
CA ALA A 17 23.99 12.06 -9.68
C ALA A 17 23.51 12.51 -11.08
N MET A 18 23.94 13.69 -11.51
CA MET A 18 24.03 14.01 -12.92
C MET A 18 25.51 14.09 -13.27
N MET A 19 26.04 13.07 -13.95
CA MET A 19 27.19 13.23 -14.85
C MET A 19 26.86 12.58 -16.18
N ALA A 20 26.88 13.42 -17.22
CA ALA A 20 26.68 13.04 -18.58
C ALA A 20 27.85 12.19 -19.09
N THR A 21 27.55 11.06 -19.71
CA THR A 21 28.47 10.37 -20.60
C THR A 21 27.78 10.19 -21.96
N ALA A 22 28.25 10.96 -22.91
CA ALA A 22 27.93 10.79 -24.32
C ALA A 22 28.63 9.52 -24.83
N VAL A 23 27.87 8.58 -25.40
CA VAL A 23 28.42 7.45 -26.16
C VAL A 23 27.78 7.45 -27.54
N THR A 24 28.65 7.55 -28.52
CA THR A 24 28.45 7.55 -29.96
C THR A 24 27.81 6.25 -30.46
N CYS A 25 26.71 6.38 -31.22
CA CYS A 25 26.11 5.27 -31.98
C CYS A 25 26.94 4.94 -33.22
N ALA A 26 27.34 3.68 -33.34
CA ALA A 26 27.76 3.07 -34.61
C ALA A 26 26.62 2.24 -35.19
N LEU A 27 26.29 2.52 -36.45
CA LEU A 27 25.30 1.85 -37.27
C LEU A 27 25.78 0.43 -37.66
N ALA A 28 25.01 -0.60 -37.36
CA ALA A 28 25.12 -1.88 -38.09
C ALA A 28 23.80 -2.70 -37.99
N GLY A 29 23.22 -3.00 -39.15
CA GLY A 29 22.57 -4.26 -39.46
C GLY A 29 21.13 -4.47 -39.00
N CYS A 30 20.14 -4.10 -39.83
CA CYS A 30 18.79 -4.67 -39.80
C CYS A 30 18.84 -6.16 -40.09
N MET A 31 18.52 -7.01 -39.11
CA MET A 31 17.99 -8.36 -39.35
C MET A 31 16.62 -8.47 -38.72
N THR A 32 15.61 -8.60 -39.58
CA THR A 32 14.23 -8.91 -39.22
C THR A 32 14.16 -10.29 -38.60
N GLN A 33 14.02 -10.36 -37.27
CA GLN A 33 13.61 -11.61 -36.58
C GLN A 33 12.09 -11.67 -36.53
N ALA A 34 11.54 -12.79 -37.01
CA ALA A 34 10.15 -13.16 -36.89
C ALA A 34 9.72 -13.19 -35.40
N PRO A 35 8.45 -12.83 -35.07
CA PRO A 35 7.99 -12.85 -33.69
C PRO A 35 7.96 -14.28 -33.18
N ALA A 36 8.81 -14.59 -32.22
CA ALA A 36 8.73 -15.82 -31.44
C ALA A 36 7.36 -15.86 -30.74
N GLY A 37 6.61 -16.94 -31.01
CA GLY A 37 5.30 -17.17 -30.41
C GLY A 37 5.38 -17.01 -28.88
N ARG A 38 4.52 -16.14 -28.33
CA ARG A 38 4.30 -16.05 -26.89
C ARG A 38 3.74 -17.38 -26.42
N THR A 39 4.56 -18.17 -25.75
CA THR A 39 4.04 -19.22 -24.87
C THR A 39 3.12 -18.55 -23.85
N PRO A 40 1.86 -19.01 -23.69
CA PRO A 40 1.01 -18.50 -22.63
C PRO A 40 1.71 -18.77 -21.30
N SER A 41 2.04 -17.70 -20.55
CA SER A 41 2.47 -17.83 -19.18
C SER A 41 1.38 -18.60 -18.44
N ALA A 42 1.76 -19.70 -17.80
CA ALA A 42 0.84 -20.43 -16.93
C ALA A 42 0.29 -19.42 -15.90
N GLU A 43 -0.98 -19.05 -16.04
CA GLU A 43 -1.69 -18.29 -15.02
C GLU A 43 -1.57 -19.10 -13.73
N SER A 44 -0.84 -18.53 -12.77
CA SER A 44 -0.74 -19.08 -11.43
C SER A 44 -2.16 -19.03 -10.85
N THR A 45 -2.83 -20.18 -10.81
CA THR A 45 -4.17 -20.31 -10.22
C THR A 45 -4.03 -20.23 -8.69
N LEU A 46 -3.84 -19.00 -8.18
CA LEU A 46 -3.95 -18.76 -6.75
C LEU A 46 -5.41 -19.02 -6.32
N PRO A 47 -5.63 -19.54 -5.11
CA PRO A 47 -6.98 -19.70 -4.59
C PRO A 47 -7.72 -18.35 -4.65
N PRO A 48 -8.95 -18.27 -5.16
CA PRO A 48 -9.68 -17.01 -5.30
C PRO A 48 -9.93 -16.28 -3.98
N ASP A 49 -9.72 -16.94 -2.85
CA ASP A 49 -9.95 -16.42 -1.50
C ASP A 49 -8.64 -16.17 -0.73
N ALA A 50 -7.49 -16.17 -1.39
CA ALA A 50 -6.23 -15.88 -0.72
C ALA A 50 -6.08 -14.38 -0.41
N ALA A 51 -5.69 -14.05 0.83
CA ALA A 51 -5.41 -12.66 1.22
C ALA A 51 -4.26 -12.07 0.39
N THR A 52 -4.44 -10.85 -0.09
CA THR A 52 -3.35 -10.05 -0.66
C THR A 52 -2.46 -9.51 0.46
N TRP A 53 -1.15 -9.63 0.30
CA TRP A 53 -0.17 -9.11 1.24
C TRP A 53 0.62 -7.97 0.60
N LEU A 54 0.37 -6.75 1.04
CA LEU A 54 1.14 -5.56 0.67
C LEU A 54 2.31 -5.44 1.67
N LEU A 55 3.56 -5.51 1.18
CA LEU A 55 4.76 -5.60 2.01
C LEU A 55 5.86 -4.71 1.45
N THR A 56 6.53 -3.94 2.31
CA THR A 56 7.77 -3.29 1.86
C THR A 56 8.81 -4.35 1.54
N ARG A 57 9.74 -4.04 0.62
CA ARG A 57 10.85 -4.96 0.28
C ARG A 57 11.61 -5.43 1.51
N ALA A 58 11.85 -4.54 2.47
CA ALA A 58 12.54 -4.88 3.71
C ALA A 58 11.72 -5.84 4.58
N ALA A 59 10.41 -5.61 4.71
CA ALA A 59 9.50 -6.48 5.43
C ALA A 59 9.43 -7.85 4.77
N LEU A 60 9.26 -7.89 3.44
CA LEU A 60 9.21 -9.12 2.66
C LEU A 60 10.49 -9.97 2.84
N ALA A 61 11.68 -9.34 2.80
CA ALA A 61 12.94 -10.01 3.05
C ALA A 61 13.02 -10.61 4.45
N GLN A 62 12.62 -9.85 5.48
CA GLN A 62 12.65 -10.31 6.87
C GLN A 62 11.64 -11.44 7.12
N LEU A 63 10.41 -11.32 6.63
CA LEU A 63 9.36 -12.31 6.77
C LEU A 63 9.73 -13.63 6.08
N SER A 64 10.37 -13.53 4.92
CA SER A 64 10.78 -14.69 4.11
C SER A 64 11.95 -15.48 4.70
N THR A 65 12.55 -15.05 5.81
CA THR A 65 13.54 -15.85 6.56
C THR A 65 12.91 -17.06 7.24
N ASP A 66 11.61 -17.00 7.52
CA ASP A 66 10.86 -18.12 8.07
C ASP A 66 10.31 -19.01 6.94
N PRO A 67 10.62 -20.33 6.91
CA PRO A 67 10.20 -21.19 5.80
C PRO A 67 8.69 -21.38 5.69
N VAL A 68 7.95 -21.35 6.80
CA VAL A 68 6.49 -21.47 6.78
C VAL A 68 5.84 -20.21 6.21
N VAL A 69 6.33 -19.05 6.64
CA VAL A 69 5.86 -17.75 6.15
C VAL A 69 6.20 -17.61 4.66
N ARG A 70 7.43 -17.91 4.26
CA ARG A 70 7.85 -17.88 2.85
C ARG A 70 6.96 -18.76 1.97
N ALA A 71 6.71 -20.01 2.37
CA ALA A 71 5.85 -20.92 1.64
C ALA A 71 4.38 -20.43 1.59
N GLY A 72 3.91 -19.75 2.64
CA GLY A 72 2.59 -19.12 2.67
C GLY A 72 2.49 -17.96 1.68
N LEU A 73 3.49 -17.06 1.68
CA LEU A 73 3.56 -15.93 0.76
C LEU A 73 3.65 -16.36 -0.71
N GLN A 74 4.35 -17.47 -1.00
CA GLN A 74 4.40 -18.03 -2.36
C GLN A 74 3.04 -18.53 -2.88
N ARG A 75 2.07 -18.78 -2.01
CA ARG A 75 0.70 -19.21 -2.33
C ARG A 75 -0.33 -18.10 -2.21
N SER A 76 0.09 -16.89 -1.96
CA SER A 76 -0.78 -15.71 -1.80
C SER A 76 -0.43 -14.65 -2.82
N PRO A 77 -1.35 -13.78 -3.24
CA PRO A 77 -1.01 -12.55 -3.94
C PRO A 77 -0.11 -11.68 -3.05
N VAL A 78 1.08 -11.33 -3.55
CA VAL A 78 2.02 -10.45 -2.85
C VAL A 78 2.27 -9.22 -3.70
N GLU A 79 2.16 -8.06 -3.07
CA GLU A 79 2.50 -6.76 -3.61
C GLU A 79 3.73 -6.23 -2.89
N GLU A 80 4.85 -6.09 -3.61
CA GLU A 80 6.12 -5.64 -3.05
C GLU A 80 6.26 -4.13 -3.24
N ILE A 81 6.27 -3.39 -2.13
CA ILE A 81 6.48 -1.95 -2.12
C ILE A 81 7.98 -1.67 -2.26
N LEU A 82 8.35 -1.01 -3.36
CA LEU A 82 9.68 -0.52 -3.62
C LEU A 82 9.75 1.00 -3.43
N GLN A 83 10.91 1.46 -2.97
CA GLN A 83 11.29 2.87 -3.11
C GLN A 83 11.93 3.09 -4.49
N PRO A 84 11.89 4.30 -5.05
CA PRO A 84 12.58 4.59 -6.30
C PRO A 84 14.06 4.14 -6.26
N GLY A 85 14.49 3.40 -7.29
CA GLY A 85 15.84 2.85 -7.39
C GLY A 85 16.09 1.51 -6.70
N GLN A 86 15.11 0.97 -5.97
CA GLN A 86 15.19 -0.40 -5.46
C GLN A 86 14.84 -1.43 -6.54
N VAL A 87 15.39 -2.64 -6.38
CA VAL A 87 15.06 -3.80 -7.22
C VAL A 87 14.23 -4.81 -6.41
N PRO A 88 13.32 -5.57 -7.05
CA PRO A 88 12.50 -6.57 -6.37
C PRO A 88 13.31 -7.63 -5.65
N LEU A 89 12.73 -8.25 -4.62
CA LEU A 89 13.32 -9.37 -3.92
C LEU A 89 13.32 -10.61 -4.83
N PRO A 90 14.48 -11.23 -5.09
CA PRO A 90 14.53 -12.42 -5.95
C PRO A 90 13.86 -13.63 -5.30
N GLY A 91 13.24 -14.49 -6.13
CA GLY A 91 12.71 -15.78 -5.70
C GLY A 91 11.32 -15.74 -5.05
N LEU A 92 10.62 -14.62 -5.14
CA LEU A 92 9.17 -14.49 -4.87
C LEU A 92 8.49 -13.85 -6.07
N ALA A 93 7.37 -14.41 -6.48
CA ALA A 93 6.51 -13.78 -7.47
C ALA A 93 5.68 -12.70 -6.76
N ALA A 94 6.00 -11.43 -7.00
CA ALA A 94 5.31 -10.30 -6.42
C ALA A 94 4.96 -9.26 -7.48
N THR A 95 3.82 -8.62 -7.32
CA THR A 95 3.45 -7.43 -8.09
C THR A 95 4.27 -6.23 -7.58
N ILE A 96 4.93 -5.52 -8.48
CA ILE A 96 5.76 -4.38 -8.10
C ILE A 96 4.89 -3.13 -7.91
N VAL A 97 4.97 -2.57 -6.71
CA VAL A 97 4.32 -1.33 -6.29
C VAL A 97 5.40 -0.30 -5.95
N VAL A 98 5.25 0.95 -6.38
CA VAL A 98 6.20 2.02 -6.00
C VAL A 98 5.50 3.05 -5.15
N ALA A 99 6.05 3.35 -3.97
CA ALA A 99 5.45 4.26 -3.01
C ALA A 99 5.91 5.71 -3.17
N PHE A 100 4.97 6.64 -3.07
CA PHE A 100 5.20 8.08 -3.09
C PHE A 100 4.40 8.77 -1.96
N PRO A 101 5.03 9.60 -1.14
CA PRO A 101 4.36 10.37 -0.10
C PRO A 101 3.77 11.70 -0.61
N ALA A 102 4.06 12.08 -1.88
CA ALA A 102 3.64 13.33 -2.49
C ALA A 102 3.38 13.16 -3.99
N VAL A 103 2.36 13.84 -4.50
CA VAL A 103 1.99 13.83 -5.94
C VAL A 103 3.12 14.35 -6.82
N ALA A 104 3.80 15.42 -6.43
CA ALA A 104 4.91 15.96 -7.19
C ALA A 104 6.10 14.98 -7.34
N ALA A 105 6.32 14.11 -6.34
CA ALA A 105 7.34 13.07 -6.42
C ALA A 105 6.96 11.97 -7.42
N LEU A 106 5.68 11.59 -7.46
CA LEU A 106 5.13 10.68 -8.46
C LEU A 106 5.27 11.26 -9.87
N GLU A 107 4.81 12.49 -10.08
CA GLU A 107 4.90 13.18 -11.37
C GLU A 107 6.35 13.23 -11.89
N ALA A 108 7.29 13.63 -11.03
CA ALA A 108 8.70 13.68 -11.37
C ALA A 108 9.30 12.28 -11.68
N ALA A 109 8.80 11.21 -11.04
CA ALA A 109 9.26 9.85 -11.32
C ALA A 109 8.73 9.35 -12.67
N LEU A 110 7.48 9.62 -12.99
CA LEU A 110 6.85 9.27 -14.27
C LEU A 110 7.50 10.03 -15.43
N ALA A 111 7.62 11.34 -15.33
CA ALA A 111 8.26 12.20 -16.35
C ALA A 111 9.73 11.80 -16.60
N GLY A 112 10.43 11.37 -15.55
CA GLY A 112 11.84 10.92 -15.63
C GLY A 112 12.02 9.44 -15.97
N HIS A 113 10.96 8.68 -16.27
CA HIS A 113 10.99 7.22 -16.52
C HIS A 113 11.76 6.44 -15.42
N ARG A 114 11.57 6.82 -14.14
CA ARG A 114 12.34 6.29 -13.01
C ARG A 114 11.64 5.15 -12.27
N LEU A 115 10.53 4.66 -12.78
CA LEU A 115 9.89 3.50 -12.21
C LEU A 115 10.66 2.22 -12.57
N PRO A 116 10.81 1.26 -11.64
CA PRO A 116 11.35 -0.05 -11.95
C PRO A 116 10.58 -0.73 -13.08
N ALA A 117 11.29 -1.48 -13.92
CA ALA A 117 10.63 -2.28 -14.95
C ALA A 117 9.65 -3.28 -14.33
N GLY A 118 8.47 -3.40 -14.93
CA GLY A 118 7.42 -4.28 -14.41
C GLY A 118 6.57 -3.69 -13.29
N THR A 119 6.74 -2.41 -12.94
CA THR A 119 5.81 -1.71 -12.02
C THR A 119 4.37 -1.85 -12.51
N ARG A 120 3.45 -2.20 -11.62
CA ARG A 120 2.04 -2.40 -11.90
C ARG A 120 1.13 -1.44 -11.14
N ALA A 121 1.60 -0.95 -9.99
CA ALA A 121 0.81 -0.04 -9.17
C ALA A 121 1.68 1.06 -8.54
N ILE A 122 1.03 2.17 -8.24
CA ILE A 122 1.56 3.26 -7.45
C ILE A 122 0.86 3.23 -6.09
N LEU A 123 1.62 3.34 -5.02
CA LEU A 123 1.09 3.58 -3.68
C LEU A 123 1.26 5.06 -3.35
N TYR A 124 0.15 5.79 -3.24
CA TYR A 124 0.12 7.14 -2.69
C TYR A 124 -0.23 7.05 -1.20
N ASP A 125 0.71 7.48 -0.35
CA ASP A 125 0.68 7.30 1.10
C ASP A 125 0.70 8.68 1.82
N PRO A 126 -0.44 9.40 1.84
CA PRO A 126 -0.53 10.70 2.47
C PRO A 126 -0.65 10.60 3.99
N GLU A 127 0.26 11.26 4.70
CA GLU A 127 0.29 11.36 6.15
C GLU A 127 0.56 12.79 6.63
N VAL A 128 0.29 13.05 7.92
CA VAL A 128 0.76 14.29 8.59
C VAL A 128 2.22 14.11 9.00
N TRP A 129 3.10 14.32 8.04
CA TRP A 129 4.56 14.30 8.18
C TRP A 129 5.22 15.27 7.19
N SER A 130 6.55 15.42 7.29
CA SER A 130 7.29 16.38 6.44
C SER A 130 7.39 15.96 4.95
N PHE A 131 7.08 14.71 4.61
CA PHE A 131 7.18 14.19 3.24
C PHE A 131 5.93 14.44 2.41
N THR A 132 4.77 14.59 3.03
CA THR A 132 3.52 14.97 2.38
C THR A 132 3.35 16.49 2.48
N PRO A 133 3.23 17.21 1.37
CA PRO A 133 3.00 18.65 1.37
C PRO A 133 1.75 19.04 2.18
N ALA A 134 1.81 20.15 2.91
CA ALA A 134 0.69 20.61 3.74
C ALA A 134 -0.61 20.85 2.93
N ALA A 135 -0.51 21.19 1.65
CA ALA A 135 -1.67 21.32 0.77
C ALA A 135 -2.35 19.96 0.53
N GLU A 136 -1.57 18.90 0.32
CA GLU A 136 -2.08 17.54 0.15
C GLU A 136 -2.65 16.97 1.45
N GLN A 137 -2.05 17.30 2.61
CA GLN A 137 -2.61 16.94 3.92
C GLN A 137 -3.99 17.58 4.18
N ARG A 138 -4.21 18.81 3.70
CA ARG A 138 -5.49 19.53 3.85
C ARG A 138 -6.56 19.09 2.86
N ASP A 139 -6.16 18.55 1.72
CA ASP A 139 -7.10 18.01 0.71
C ASP A 139 -6.55 16.71 0.10
N PRO A 140 -6.49 15.62 0.88
CA PRO A 140 -5.96 14.35 0.43
C PRO A 140 -6.82 13.70 -0.68
N VAL A 141 -8.10 14.04 -0.76
CA VAL A 141 -8.98 13.52 -1.83
C VAL A 141 -8.60 14.13 -3.17
N ARG A 142 -8.38 15.44 -3.24
CA ARG A 142 -7.91 16.11 -4.47
C ARG A 142 -6.52 15.61 -4.87
N ALA A 143 -5.61 15.46 -3.91
CA ALA A 143 -4.29 14.92 -4.17
C ALA A 143 -4.35 13.49 -4.73
N ALA A 144 -5.17 12.61 -4.12
CA ALA A 144 -5.40 11.27 -4.62
C ALA A 144 -6.03 11.25 -6.03
N THR A 145 -6.95 12.20 -6.33
CA THR A 145 -7.51 12.34 -7.70
C THR A 145 -6.42 12.67 -8.72
N THR A 146 -5.48 13.56 -8.38
CA THR A 146 -4.35 13.86 -9.25
C THR A 146 -3.42 12.65 -9.41
N ALA A 147 -3.12 11.94 -8.31
CA ALA A 147 -2.33 10.71 -8.35
C ALA A 147 -2.99 9.62 -9.22
N ALA A 148 -4.32 9.47 -9.14
CA ALA A 148 -5.08 8.53 -9.97
C ALA A 148 -4.95 8.86 -11.46
N ALA A 149 -5.15 10.12 -11.83
CA ALA A 149 -5.02 10.55 -13.22
C ALA A 149 -3.61 10.28 -13.77
N LEU A 150 -2.57 10.54 -12.97
CA LEU A 150 -1.18 10.25 -13.34
C LEU A 150 -0.92 8.75 -13.49
N ALA A 151 -1.33 7.93 -12.52
CA ALA A 151 -1.14 6.48 -12.57
C ALA A 151 -1.88 5.85 -13.76
N HIS A 152 -3.16 6.15 -13.91
CA HIS A 152 -4.01 5.59 -14.97
C HIS A 152 -3.55 6.00 -16.37
N ALA A 153 -3.05 7.24 -16.55
CA ALA A 153 -2.47 7.68 -17.83
C ALA A 153 -1.24 6.84 -18.27
N HIS A 154 -0.60 6.16 -17.31
CA HIS A 154 0.53 5.26 -17.55
C HIS A 154 0.14 3.76 -17.49
N GLY A 155 -1.15 3.44 -17.43
CA GLY A 155 -1.64 2.06 -17.34
C GLY A 155 -1.32 1.37 -16.00
N LEU A 156 -1.12 2.15 -14.94
CA LEU A 156 -0.80 1.67 -13.59
C LEU A 156 -2.03 1.77 -12.70
N GLN A 157 -2.19 0.83 -11.76
CA GLN A 157 -3.19 0.93 -10.70
C GLN A 157 -2.76 1.97 -9.65
N LEU A 158 -3.73 2.57 -8.98
CA LEU A 158 -3.49 3.41 -7.82
C LEU A 158 -3.95 2.72 -6.53
N ILE A 159 -3.04 2.59 -5.58
CA ILE A 159 -3.31 2.26 -4.18
C ILE A 159 -3.24 3.57 -3.39
N VAL A 160 -4.25 3.89 -2.60
CA VAL A 160 -4.20 5.03 -1.67
C VAL A 160 -4.28 4.54 -0.23
N ALA A 161 -3.34 4.99 0.60
CA ALA A 161 -3.24 4.62 2.00
C ALA A 161 -3.36 5.85 2.93
N PRO A 162 -4.57 6.42 3.09
CA PRO A 162 -4.76 7.63 3.88
C PRO A 162 -4.58 7.35 5.38
N ALA A 163 -3.57 7.98 6.00
CA ALA A 163 -3.30 7.78 7.41
C ALA A 163 -4.36 8.42 8.33
N LEU A 164 -4.66 7.77 9.45
CA LEU A 164 -5.59 8.30 10.47
C LEU A 164 -5.16 9.67 11.02
N ASN A 165 -3.86 9.98 10.99
CA ASN A 165 -3.37 11.27 11.47
C ASN A 165 -3.81 12.46 10.62
N LEU A 166 -4.20 12.26 9.34
CA LEU A 166 -4.78 13.31 8.48
C LEU A 166 -6.00 13.96 9.13
N THR A 167 -6.75 13.22 9.94
CA THR A 167 -7.93 13.75 10.65
C THR A 167 -7.59 14.87 11.63
N THR A 168 -6.33 15.01 12.06
CA THR A 168 -5.89 16.13 12.92
C THR A 168 -5.86 17.44 12.15
N VAL A 169 -5.65 17.40 10.84
CA VAL A 169 -5.66 18.57 9.95
C VAL A 169 -7.07 18.81 9.37
N LEU A 170 -7.81 17.73 9.06
CA LEU A 170 -9.12 17.82 8.44
C LEU A 170 -10.25 18.18 9.42
N ALA A 171 -10.08 17.86 10.71
CA ALA A 171 -11.05 18.17 11.78
C ALA A 171 -10.30 18.65 13.05
N PRO A 172 -9.62 19.82 13.00
CA PRO A 172 -8.68 20.23 14.05
C PRO A 172 -9.33 20.53 15.40
N GLY A 173 -10.61 20.83 15.44
CA GLY A 173 -11.37 21.11 16.69
C GLY A 173 -12.02 19.90 17.35
N SER A 174 -11.94 18.72 16.73
CA SER A 174 -12.66 17.53 17.21
C SER A 174 -11.89 16.85 18.35
N SER A 175 -12.59 16.54 19.44
CA SER A 175 -12.10 15.71 20.55
C SER A 175 -12.29 14.20 20.30
N ALA A 176 -13.01 13.80 19.25
CA ALA A 176 -13.23 12.40 18.93
C ALA A 176 -11.91 11.68 18.60
N PRO A 177 -11.79 10.37 18.83
CA PRO A 177 -10.64 9.58 18.40
C PRO A 177 -10.39 9.71 16.90
N ARG A 178 -9.12 9.57 16.45
CA ARG A 178 -8.76 9.71 15.02
C ARG A 178 -9.55 8.77 14.12
N TRP A 179 -9.74 7.53 14.52
CA TRP A 179 -10.50 6.54 13.76
C TRP A 179 -11.97 6.93 13.60
N GLN A 180 -12.59 7.50 14.66
CA GLN A 180 -13.98 7.99 14.58
C GLN A 180 -14.08 9.17 13.61
N ARG A 181 -13.17 10.16 13.74
CA ARG A 181 -13.11 11.29 12.80
C ARG A 181 -12.93 10.85 11.34
N PHE A 182 -12.13 9.80 11.12
CA PHE A 182 -11.93 9.23 9.78
C PHE A 182 -13.25 8.72 9.20
N LEU A 183 -14.05 8.02 10.01
CA LEU A 183 -15.37 7.52 9.63
C LEU A 183 -16.36 8.68 9.43
N ASP A 184 -16.40 9.66 10.35
CA ASP A 184 -17.29 10.83 10.28
C ASP A 184 -17.02 11.68 9.03
N LEU A 185 -15.75 11.83 8.64
CA LEU A 185 -15.33 12.50 7.39
C LEU A 185 -15.58 11.66 6.13
N GLN A 186 -16.01 10.42 6.29
CA GLN A 186 -16.21 9.46 5.21
C GLN A 186 -14.99 9.34 4.27
N LEU A 187 -13.79 9.39 4.81
CA LEU A 187 -12.56 9.39 4.00
C LEU A 187 -12.43 8.12 3.18
N ALA A 188 -12.83 6.95 3.72
CA ALA A 188 -12.84 5.70 2.98
C ALA A 188 -13.75 5.80 1.74
N ALA A 189 -14.99 6.27 1.89
CA ALA A 189 -15.93 6.41 0.78
C ALA A 189 -15.45 7.41 -0.28
N ARG A 190 -14.88 8.54 0.16
CA ARG A 190 -14.42 9.61 -0.75
C ARG A 190 -13.24 9.15 -1.59
N ILE A 191 -12.28 8.44 -1.00
CA ILE A 191 -11.08 7.94 -1.69
C ILE A 191 -11.41 6.70 -2.54
N ALA A 192 -12.26 5.80 -2.07
CA ALA A 192 -12.65 4.61 -2.82
C ALA A 192 -13.23 4.90 -4.20
N ARG A 193 -13.85 6.09 -4.41
CA ARG A 193 -14.40 6.50 -5.72
C ARG A 193 -13.34 6.75 -6.79
N ILE A 194 -12.08 6.92 -6.40
CA ILE A 194 -11.00 7.39 -7.27
C ILE A 194 -9.78 6.48 -7.28
N THR A 195 -9.78 5.43 -6.47
CA THR A 195 -8.66 4.49 -6.35
C THR A 195 -9.07 3.07 -6.75
N ASP A 196 -8.12 2.27 -7.22
CA ASP A 196 -8.33 0.85 -7.49
C ASP A 196 -8.22 0.03 -6.21
N VAL A 197 -7.31 0.43 -5.32
CA VAL A 197 -7.07 -0.22 -4.03
C VAL A 197 -7.04 0.85 -2.93
N LEU A 198 -7.80 0.64 -1.87
CA LEU A 198 -7.78 1.44 -0.66
C LEU A 198 -7.12 0.65 0.47
N ASP A 199 -6.00 1.14 1.03
CA ASP A 199 -5.47 0.62 2.28
C ASP A 199 -5.95 1.46 3.47
N LEU A 200 -6.63 0.82 4.40
CA LEU A 200 -7.10 1.44 5.63
C LEU A 200 -5.97 1.43 6.66
N GLN A 201 -5.24 2.53 6.79
CA GLN A 201 -4.12 2.64 7.74
C GLN A 201 -4.60 2.59 9.20
N ALA A 202 -4.94 1.38 9.67
CA ALA A 202 -5.48 1.11 11.00
C ALA A 202 -4.41 0.84 12.08
N GLN A 203 -3.12 1.08 11.75
CA GLN A 203 -2.01 0.91 12.68
C GLN A 203 -2.26 1.70 13.97
N SER A 204 -1.87 1.10 15.09
CA SER A 204 -2.14 1.50 16.47
C SER A 204 -3.48 1.05 17.06
N LEU A 205 -4.42 0.56 16.27
CA LEU A 205 -5.68 -0.03 16.76
C LEU A 205 -5.54 -1.53 17.04
N GLU A 206 -4.56 -2.22 16.48
CA GLU A 206 -4.34 -3.67 16.58
C GLU A 206 -4.08 -4.19 17.99
N ARG A 207 -3.83 -3.31 18.97
CA ARG A 207 -3.76 -3.68 20.41
C ARG A 207 -5.08 -4.20 20.93
N SER A 208 -6.19 -3.79 20.32
CA SER A 208 -7.52 -4.31 20.56
C SER A 208 -8.09 -4.84 19.26
N SER A 209 -8.15 -6.15 19.12
CA SER A 209 -8.69 -6.78 17.90
C SER A 209 -10.14 -6.35 17.63
N ALA A 210 -10.94 -6.10 18.68
CA ALA A 210 -12.30 -5.60 18.53
C ALA A 210 -12.34 -4.17 17.99
N SER A 211 -11.53 -3.25 18.52
CA SER A 211 -11.46 -1.87 18.03
C SER A 211 -10.93 -1.81 16.59
N TYR A 212 -9.89 -2.58 16.28
CA TYR A 212 -9.35 -2.72 14.94
C TYR A 212 -10.41 -3.23 13.96
N ALA A 213 -11.03 -4.36 14.27
CA ALA A 213 -12.03 -4.98 13.40
C ALA A 213 -13.29 -4.11 13.23
N ASN A 214 -13.72 -3.37 14.25
CA ASN A 214 -14.84 -2.44 14.14
C ASN A 214 -14.52 -1.32 13.15
N PHE A 215 -13.38 -0.64 13.35
CA PHE A 215 -12.95 0.43 12.43
C PHE A 215 -12.84 -0.10 11.00
N VAL A 216 -12.13 -1.23 10.80
CA VAL A 216 -11.90 -1.81 9.46
C VAL A 216 -13.21 -2.17 8.77
N ARG A 217 -14.17 -2.79 9.50
CA ARG A 217 -15.48 -3.15 8.93
C ARG A 217 -16.29 -1.94 8.50
N GLU A 218 -16.35 -0.91 9.34
CA GLU A 218 -17.10 0.31 9.04
C GLU A 218 -16.48 1.07 7.87
N ALA A 219 -15.16 1.26 7.87
CA ALA A 219 -14.46 1.94 6.79
C ALA A 219 -14.53 1.16 5.47
N ALA A 220 -14.40 -0.18 5.50
CA ALA A 220 -14.57 -1.02 4.32
C ALA A 220 -16.00 -0.99 3.78
N ALA A 221 -17.00 -0.94 4.66
CA ALA A 221 -18.40 -0.79 4.26
C ALA A 221 -18.64 0.56 3.57
N GLN A 222 -18.09 1.66 4.11
CA GLN A 222 -18.15 2.98 3.47
C GLN A 222 -17.49 2.96 2.08
N ALA A 223 -16.30 2.34 1.97
CA ALA A 223 -15.56 2.25 0.71
C ALA A 223 -16.36 1.50 -0.36
N ARG A 224 -16.85 0.30 -0.03
CA ARG A 224 -17.60 -0.55 -0.97
C ARG A 224 -18.98 0.00 -1.32
N SER A 225 -19.63 0.71 -0.41
CA SER A 225 -20.86 1.44 -0.72
C SER A 225 -20.63 2.54 -1.76
N ALA A 226 -19.47 3.18 -1.73
CA ALA A 226 -19.10 4.25 -2.66
C ALA A 226 -18.53 3.73 -3.99
N ASN A 227 -17.82 2.59 -3.97
CA ASN A 227 -17.26 1.88 -5.11
C ASN A 227 -17.28 0.37 -4.85
N PRO A 228 -18.28 -0.37 -5.37
CA PRO A 228 -18.36 -1.82 -5.18
C PRO A 228 -17.17 -2.62 -5.74
N GLY A 229 -16.43 -2.05 -6.70
CA GLY A 229 -15.26 -2.67 -7.33
C GLY A 229 -13.94 -2.40 -6.61
N VAL A 230 -13.92 -1.57 -5.56
CA VAL A 230 -12.67 -1.25 -4.87
C VAL A 230 -12.13 -2.45 -4.10
N THR A 231 -10.84 -2.74 -4.26
CA THR A 231 -10.11 -3.64 -3.38
C THR A 231 -9.80 -2.91 -2.07
N VAL A 232 -10.07 -3.54 -0.93
CA VAL A 232 -9.82 -2.94 0.38
C VAL A 232 -8.78 -3.75 1.14
N LEU A 233 -7.67 -3.12 1.48
CA LEU A 233 -6.65 -3.66 2.37
C LEU A 233 -6.75 -2.99 3.74
N ALA A 234 -6.14 -3.59 4.77
CA ALA A 234 -6.05 -2.99 6.10
C ALA A 234 -4.63 -3.01 6.64
N GLY A 235 -4.14 -1.86 7.06
CA GLY A 235 -2.80 -1.66 7.58
C GLY A 235 -2.64 -2.21 9.00
N LEU A 236 -1.56 -2.95 9.21
CA LEU A 236 -1.10 -3.50 10.49
C LEU A 236 0.36 -3.13 10.71
N SER A 237 0.79 -2.97 11.95
CA SER A 237 2.19 -2.72 12.27
C SER A 237 2.71 -3.66 13.35
N ALA A 238 3.84 -4.30 13.10
CA ALA A 238 4.56 -5.08 14.12
C ALA A 238 5.22 -4.17 15.18
N ASN A 239 5.28 -2.87 14.93
CA ASN A 239 5.92 -1.89 15.80
C ASN A 239 5.18 -0.53 15.72
N PRO A 240 3.87 -0.49 16.10
CA PRO A 240 3.10 0.74 16.03
C PRO A 240 3.58 1.79 17.02
N PRO A 241 3.33 3.09 16.79
CA PRO A 241 3.61 4.13 17.76
C PRO A 241 2.93 3.86 19.10
N GLY A 242 3.63 4.12 20.22
CA GLY A 242 3.13 3.90 21.59
C GLY A 242 3.40 2.50 22.14
N PRO A 243 2.50 1.89 22.95
CA PRO A 243 2.75 0.57 23.53
C PRO A 243 2.97 -0.52 22.46
N ALA A 244 3.89 -1.44 22.75
CA ALA A 244 4.20 -2.54 21.85
C ALA A 244 3.00 -3.46 21.60
N VAL A 245 2.98 -4.10 20.46
CA VAL A 245 2.08 -5.22 20.13
C VAL A 245 2.87 -6.51 20.08
N ASP A 246 2.16 -7.64 20.23
CA ASP A 246 2.71 -8.98 20.05
C ASP A 246 2.08 -9.71 18.85
N SER A 247 2.60 -10.89 18.55
CA SER A 247 2.13 -11.71 17.43
C SER A 247 0.68 -12.18 17.60
N GLN A 248 0.23 -12.41 18.85
CA GLN A 248 -1.13 -12.84 19.12
C GLN A 248 -2.13 -11.71 18.86
N GLN A 249 -1.81 -10.48 19.27
CA GLN A 249 -2.62 -9.29 19.00
C GLN A 249 -2.79 -9.06 17.50
N LEU A 250 -1.70 -9.12 16.72
CA LEU A 250 -1.76 -9.00 15.26
C LEU A 250 -2.57 -10.12 14.62
N THR A 251 -2.34 -11.37 15.04
CA THR A 251 -3.12 -12.53 14.55
C THR A 251 -4.61 -12.34 14.83
N SER A 252 -4.96 -11.91 16.04
CA SER A 252 -6.36 -11.69 16.45
C SER A 252 -7.00 -10.54 15.65
N ALA A 253 -6.26 -9.46 15.37
CA ALA A 253 -6.72 -8.35 14.55
C ALA A 253 -7.02 -8.80 13.11
N ILE A 254 -6.11 -9.58 12.50
CA ILE A 254 -6.29 -10.16 11.16
C ILE A 254 -7.54 -11.03 11.12
N LEU A 255 -7.64 -12.03 12.00
CA LEU A 255 -8.76 -12.98 12.01
C LEU A 255 -10.12 -12.29 12.25
N ALA A 256 -10.15 -11.27 13.11
CA ALA A 256 -11.38 -10.53 13.42
C ALA A 256 -11.85 -9.61 12.30
N SER A 257 -10.95 -9.12 11.47
CA SER A 257 -11.26 -8.18 10.37
C SER A 257 -11.34 -8.84 8.98
N TRP A 258 -10.81 -10.05 8.83
CA TRP A 258 -10.72 -10.76 7.55
C TRP A 258 -11.99 -10.76 6.70
N PRO A 259 -13.20 -10.98 7.26
CA PRO A 259 -14.40 -10.97 6.42
C PRO A 259 -14.68 -9.62 5.73
N ALA A 260 -14.05 -8.55 6.21
CA ALA A 260 -14.32 -7.20 5.73
C ALA A 260 -13.32 -6.68 4.68
N VAL A 261 -12.17 -7.33 4.49
CA VAL A 261 -11.09 -6.84 3.61
C VAL A 261 -10.62 -7.92 2.63
N ASP A 262 -9.86 -7.52 1.63
CA ASP A 262 -9.31 -8.41 0.59
C ASP A 262 -7.83 -8.76 0.88
N GLY A 263 -7.23 -8.11 1.88
CA GLY A 263 -5.86 -8.34 2.27
C GLY A 263 -5.34 -7.36 3.31
N TYR A 264 -4.04 -7.35 3.49
CA TYR A 264 -3.39 -6.58 4.54
C TYR A 264 -2.07 -5.95 4.09
N TRP A 265 -1.83 -4.73 4.52
CA TRP A 265 -0.48 -4.18 4.55
C TRP A 265 0.15 -4.45 5.91
N LEU A 266 1.05 -5.43 6.00
CA LEU A 266 1.81 -5.70 7.22
C LEU A 266 3.12 -4.91 7.20
N ASN A 267 3.17 -3.85 7.97
CA ASN A 267 4.33 -2.99 8.12
C ASN A 267 5.24 -3.46 9.27
N LEU A 268 6.55 -3.53 9.01
CA LEU A 268 7.60 -3.83 9.99
C LEU A 268 8.53 -2.61 10.16
N PRO A 269 8.02 -1.49 10.69
CA PRO A 269 8.81 -0.28 10.78
C PRO A 269 9.94 -0.43 11.79
N GLY A 270 11.06 0.19 11.47
CA GLY A 270 12.20 0.34 12.36
C GLY A 270 12.70 1.77 12.34
N ARG A 271 13.61 2.11 13.25
CA ARG A 271 14.22 3.44 13.28
C ARG A 271 14.89 3.74 11.94
N GLY A 272 14.58 4.88 11.37
CA GLY A 272 15.12 5.35 10.10
C GLY A 272 14.66 6.77 9.77
N PRO A 273 15.02 7.29 8.58
CA PRO A 273 14.67 8.65 8.17
C PRO A 273 13.16 8.93 8.18
N GLN A 274 12.34 7.93 7.84
CA GLN A 274 10.88 8.04 7.84
C GLN A 274 10.26 7.87 9.22
N CYS A 275 11.00 7.30 10.18
CA CYS A 275 10.56 7.15 11.57
C CYS A 275 11.77 7.25 12.53
N PRO A 276 12.29 8.46 12.78
CA PRO A 276 13.47 8.64 13.64
C PRO A 276 13.23 8.26 15.10
N THR A 277 11.98 8.30 15.54
CA THR A 277 11.54 7.95 16.89
C THR A 277 11.07 6.52 17.05
N CYS A 278 11.01 5.73 15.95
CA CYS A 278 10.64 4.33 16.04
C CYS A 278 11.66 3.53 16.85
N ASN A 279 11.18 2.53 17.57
CA ASN A 279 12.02 1.49 18.15
C ASN A 279 12.66 0.64 17.02
N PRO A 280 13.69 -0.17 17.34
CA PRO A 280 14.21 -1.14 16.39
C PRO A 280 13.10 -2.03 15.83
N ALA A 281 13.21 -2.40 14.55
CA ALA A 281 12.23 -3.28 13.91
C ALA A 281 12.02 -4.58 14.69
N ARG A 282 10.80 -5.09 14.68
CA ARG A 282 10.39 -6.29 15.43
C ARG A 282 9.91 -7.41 14.46
N PRO A 283 10.77 -7.94 13.59
CA PRO A 283 10.36 -8.92 12.58
C PRO A 283 9.78 -10.20 13.19
N ALA A 284 10.27 -10.63 14.36
CA ALA A 284 9.74 -11.80 15.08
C ALA A 284 8.23 -11.68 15.37
N VAL A 285 7.72 -10.48 15.62
CA VAL A 285 6.29 -10.23 15.86
C VAL A 285 5.50 -10.47 14.57
N GLY A 286 5.95 -9.91 13.45
CA GLY A 286 5.32 -10.10 12.14
C GLY A 286 5.39 -11.57 11.67
N ILE A 287 6.56 -12.21 11.81
CA ILE A 287 6.75 -13.63 11.49
C ILE A 287 5.79 -14.50 12.30
N GLY A 288 5.71 -14.29 13.62
CA GLY A 288 4.82 -15.06 14.49
C GLY A 288 3.35 -14.91 14.12
N ALA A 289 2.93 -13.67 13.78
CA ALA A 289 1.56 -13.40 13.37
C ALA A 289 1.23 -14.07 12.01
N LEU A 290 2.06 -13.89 10.99
CA LEU A 290 1.84 -14.51 9.69
C LEU A 290 1.87 -16.04 9.76
N ARG A 291 2.82 -16.61 10.51
CA ARG A 291 2.89 -18.06 10.73
C ARG A 291 1.59 -18.59 11.33
N ALA A 292 1.06 -17.91 12.36
CA ALA A 292 -0.19 -18.33 13.00
C ALA A 292 -1.40 -18.23 12.07
N VAL A 293 -1.47 -17.16 11.23
CA VAL A 293 -2.51 -16.99 10.21
C VAL A 293 -2.43 -18.08 9.14
N ILE A 294 -1.23 -18.35 8.61
CA ILE A 294 -1.00 -19.36 7.57
C ILE A 294 -1.36 -20.76 8.08
N GLN A 295 -0.97 -21.10 9.33
CA GLN A 295 -1.25 -22.41 9.93
C GLN A 295 -2.74 -22.62 10.21
N ARG A 296 -3.47 -21.57 10.60
CA ARG A 296 -4.92 -21.65 10.84
C ARG A 296 -5.73 -21.63 9.55
N GLY A 297 -5.19 -21.04 8.48
CA GLY A 297 -5.94 -20.67 7.30
C GLY A 297 -6.89 -19.50 7.56
N LEU A 298 -7.10 -18.67 6.55
CA LEU A 298 -8.18 -17.67 6.55
C LEU A 298 -9.45 -18.35 6.02
N PRO A 299 -10.62 -18.14 6.63
CA PRO A 299 -11.88 -18.68 6.11
C PRO A 299 -12.11 -18.15 4.69
N SER A 300 -12.63 -18.97 3.80
CA SER A 300 -13.04 -18.51 2.47
C SER A 300 -14.03 -17.36 2.60
N HIS A 301 -13.86 -16.31 1.83
CA HIS A 301 -14.90 -15.32 1.64
C HIS A 301 -16.10 -16.03 1.01
N GLY A 302 -17.20 -16.15 1.74
CA GLY A 302 -18.44 -16.63 1.12
C GLY A 302 -18.68 -15.79 -0.13
N ARG A 303 -18.97 -16.45 -1.28
CA ARG A 303 -19.15 -15.77 -2.58
C ARG A 303 -19.95 -14.51 -2.34
N ARG A 304 -19.34 -13.35 -2.57
CA ARG A 304 -20.06 -12.08 -2.58
C ARG A 304 -21.00 -12.17 -3.76
N HIS A 305 -22.29 -12.34 -3.51
CA HIS A 305 -23.29 -12.25 -4.57
C HIS A 305 -23.12 -10.86 -5.20
N PRO A 306 -23.00 -10.76 -6.54
CA PRO A 306 -23.16 -9.47 -7.20
C PRO A 306 -24.47 -8.89 -6.76
N ALA A 307 -24.49 -7.59 -6.46
CA ALA A 307 -25.69 -6.90 -6.06
C ALA A 307 -26.81 -7.20 -7.09
N PRO A 308 -28.06 -7.53 -6.68
CA PRO A 308 -29.14 -7.79 -7.61
C PRO A 308 -29.44 -6.50 -8.37
N GLY A 309 -28.98 -6.40 -9.61
CA GLY A 309 -29.18 -5.21 -10.43
C GLY A 309 -28.44 -5.15 -11.77
N SER A 310 -27.52 -6.07 -12.07
CA SER A 310 -26.75 -5.98 -13.34
C SER A 310 -27.30 -6.79 -14.52
N GLU A 311 -28.44 -7.46 -14.39
CA GLU A 311 -29.02 -8.30 -15.47
C GLU A 311 -30.08 -7.61 -16.35
N LEU A 312 -30.32 -6.32 -16.21
CA LEU A 312 -31.40 -5.62 -16.96
C LEU A 312 -30.93 -4.77 -18.15
N ALA A 313 -29.73 -5.00 -18.70
CA ALA A 313 -29.24 -4.22 -19.86
C ALA A 313 -28.91 -5.04 -21.12
N ALA A 314 -29.19 -6.36 -21.17
CA ALA A 314 -28.83 -7.21 -22.30
C ALA A 314 -30.00 -7.64 -23.24
N HIS A 315 -31.21 -7.07 -23.08
CA HIS A 315 -32.31 -7.33 -24.02
C HIS A 315 -33.02 -6.05 -24.43
N ARG A 316 -32.39 -5.26 -25.28
CA ARG A 316 -33.04 -4.40 -26.30
C ARG A 316 -32.01 -3.98 -27.35
N HIS A 317 -31.91 -4.72 -28.42
CA HIS A 317 -31.91 -4.38 -29.84
C HIS A 317 -31.53 -5.58 -30.66
#